data_be4368c6e21144c273bdb97d64bd9d41
#
_entry.id   be4368c6e21144c273bdb97d64bd9d41
#
_cell.length_a   1.000
_cell.length_b   1.000
_cell.length_c   1.000
_cell.angle_alpha   90.00
_cell.angle_beta   90.00
_cell.angle_gamma   90.00
#
_symmetry.space_group_name_H-M   'P 1'
#
loop_
_entity.id
_entity.type
_entity.pdbx_description
1 polymer ?
#
loop_
_entity_poly.entity_id
_entity_poly.type
_entity_poly.pdbx_seq_one_letter_code
_entity_poly.pdbx_strand_id
1 'polypeptide(L)'
;MIERPSARLILLDPDDRLFLFNVHDPGVFDPANPHSDPFWVMIGGFVDPGEDYADAAVREAREETAIVVDGPVRWVWKRERRMSWRGKDVLHRERFFLGHTERTEVDTSGLDERERSWTLGHRWWSAEEIAASKERFEPLDLAAQLRALLKDGPPAEPVTIR
;
A
#
# COMPACT_ATOMS: atom_id res chain seq x y z
N MET A 1 19.92 0.76 13.14
CA MET A 1 18.81 0.74 12.14
C MET A 1 17.65 -0.06 12.71
N ILE A 2 16.46 0.49 12.61
CA ILE A 2 15.24 -0.18 13.09
C ILE A 2 14.61 -0.92 11.92
N GLU A 3 14.37 -2.22 12.05
CA GLU A 3 13.62 -2.99 11.06
C GLU A 3 12.11 -2.89 11.35
N ARG A 4 11.33 -2.60 10.32
CA ARG A 4 9.88 -2.49 10.40
C ARG A 4 9.22 -3.42 9.38
N PRO A 5 8.71 -4.57 9.84
CA PRO A 5 7.88 -5.41 8.98
C PRO A 5 6.55 -4.71 8.72
N SER A 6 6.18 -4.60 7.45
CA SER A 6 4.95 -3.96 7.00
C SER A 6 4.21 -4.83 6.01
N ALA A 7 2.89 -4.82 6.08
CA ALA A 7 2.02 -5.51 5.16
C ALA A 7 1.21 -4.48 4.37
N ARG A 8 1.14 -4.67 3.06
CA ARG A 8 0.36 -3.83 2.14
C ARG A 8 -0.69 -4.69 1.44
N LEU A 9 -1.83 -4.09 1.15
CA LEU A 9 -2.90 -4.77 0.43
C LEU A 9 -3.10 -4.14 -0.95
N ILE A 10 -2.96 -4.97 -1.98
CA ILE A 10 -3.35 -4.66 -3.35
C ILE A 10 -4.83 -4.99 -3.43
N LEU A 11 -5.69 -4.04 -3.09
CA LEU A 11 -7.13 -4.24 -3.06
C LEU A 11 -7.75 -3.85 -4.39
N LEU A 12 -8.30 -4.84 -5.10
CA LEU A 12 -8.95 -4.64 -6.39
C LEU A 12 -10.46 -4.71 -6.25
N ASP A 13 -11.15 -3.81 -6.94
CA ASP A 13 -12.60 -3.82 -7.10
C ASP A 13 -13.02 -4.74 -8.27
N PRO A 14 -14.34 -4.89 -8.56
CA PRO A 14 -14.79 -5.75 -9.66
C PRO A 14 -14.34 -5.31 -11.05
N ASP A 15 -13.92 -4.05 -11.21
CA ASP A 15 -13.39 -3.49 -12.46
C ASP A 15 -11.86 -3.47 -12.51
N ASP A 16 -11.18 -4.23 -11.65
CA ASP A 16 -9.72 -4.28 -11.53
C ASP A 16 -9.08 -2.92 -11.22
N ARG A 17 -9.81 -2.05 -10.51
CA ARG A 17 -9.24 -0.80 -10.01
C ARG A 17 -8.63 -1.01 -8.63
N LEU A 18 -7.49 -0.39 -8.43
CA LEU A 18 -6.70 -0.45 -7.20
C LEU A 18 -7.07 0.70 -6.26
N PHE A 19 -7.32 0.38 -5.00
CA PHE A 19 -7.53 1.40 -3.97
C PHE A 19 -6.21 1.99 -3.51
N LEU A 20 -6.10 3.32 -3.51
CA LEU A 20 -4.93 4.04 -3.02
C LEU A 20 -5.35 5.22 -2.13
N PHE A 21 -4.54 5.46 -1.09
CA PHE A 21 -4.57 6.69 -0.30
C PHE A 21 -3.55 7.68 -0.86
N ASN A 22 -3.93 8.96 -0.88
CA ASN A 22 -2.99 10.04 -1.12
C ASN A 22 -2.49 10.56 0.22
N VAL A 23 -1.17 10.54 0.44
CA VAL A 23 -0.58 10.86 1.73
C VAL A 23 0.56 11.86 1.60
N HIS A 24 0.73 12.63 2.66
CA HIS A 24 1.86 13.55 2.83
C HIS A 24 2.25 13.57 4.30
N ASP A 25 3.33 12.88 4.63
CA ASP A 25 3.88 12.88 5.98
C ASP A 25 5.20 13.67 6.01
N PRO A 26 5.18 14.91 6.54
CA PRO A 26 6.39 15.74 6.61
C PRO A 26 7.44 15.19 7.58
N GLY A 27 7.10 14.21 8.43
CA GLY A 27 8.03 13.54 9.33
C GLY A 27 8.88 12.46 8.66
N VAL A 28 8.61 12.16 7.38
CA VAL A 28 9.34 11.16 6.61
C VAL A 28 10.33 11.83 5.67
N PHE A 29 11.59 11.41 5.74
CA PHE A 29 12.58 11.69 4.71
C PHE A 29 12.85 10.39 3.94
N ASP A 30 12.59 10.45 2.65
CA ASP A 30 12.88 9.38 1.72
C ASP A 30 13.85 9.90 0.66
N PRO A 31 15.06 9.30 0.52
CA PRO A 31 16.00 9.71 -0.53
C PRO A 31 15.43 9.65 -1.95
N ALA A 32 14.43 8.78 -2.18
CA ALA A 32 13.71 8.70 -3.45
C ALA A 32 12.67 9.81 -3.64
N ASN A 33 12.32 10.53 -2.56
CA ASN A 33 11.39 11.67 -2.57
C ASN A 33 11.92 12.81 -1.69
N PRO A 34 13.07 13.40 -2.02
CA PRO A 34 13.76 14.37 -1.15
C PRO A 34 12.96 15.65 -0.90
N HIS A 35 12.00 15.98 -1.76
CA HIS A 35 11.12 17.13 -1.63
C HIS A 35 9.85 16.85 -0.83
N SER A 36 9.68 15.60 -0.38
CA SER A 36 8.50 15.17 0.38
C SER A 36 7.17 15.51 -0.31
N ASP A 37 7.11 15.29 -1.63
CA ASP A 37 5.87 15.46 -2.38
C ASP A 37 4.82 14.45 -1.92
N PRO A 38 3.52 14.83 -1.96
CA PRO A 38 2.46 13.87 -1.75
C PRO A 38 2.56 12.69 -2.70
N PHE A 39 2.17 11.50 -2.23
CA PHE A 39 2.19 10.30 -3.05
C PHE A 39 0.99 9.40 -2.74
N TRP A 40 0.68 8.53 -3.70
CA TRP A 40 -0.35 7.53 -3.58
C TRP A 40 0.24 6.22 -3.11
N VAL A 41 -0.38 5.60 -2.11
CA VAL A 41 0.11 4.38 -1.49
C VAL A 41 -1.05 3.41 -1.20
N MET A 42 -0.74 2.12 -1.24
CA MET A 42 -1.72 1.08 -0.90
C MET A 42 -2.01 1.06 0.61
N ILE A 43 -3.18 0.52 0.94
CA ILE A 43 -3.57 0.17 2.31
C ILE A 43 -2.43 -0.60 2.98
N GLY A 44 -2.16 -0.32 4.23
CA GLY A 44 -1.22 -1.12 4.99
C GLY A 44 -0.61 -0.39 6.17
N GLY A 45 0.20 -1.12 6.89
CA GLY A 45 0.87 -0.63 8.08
C GLY A 45 1.80 -1.68 8.66
N PHE A 46 2.26 -1.42 9.88
CA PHE A 46 3.17 -2.31 10.57
C PHE A 46 2.49 -3.61 10.98
N VAL A 47 3.25 -4.69 10.88
CA VAL A 47 2.85 -6.00 11.39
C VAL A 47 3.11 -6.01 12.90
N ASP A 48 2.11 -6.40 13.69
CA ASP A 48 2.25 -6.50 15.13
C ASP A 48 3.12 -7.72 15.52
N PRO A 49 3.80 -7.69 16.67
CA PRO A 49 4.57 -8.85 17.12
C PRO A 49 3.72 -10.12 17.17
N GLY A 50 4.20 -11.17 16.48
CA GLY A 50 3.50 -12.47 16.42
C GLY A 50 2.33 -12.53 15.44
N GLU A 51 2.01 -11.42 14.76
CA GLU A 51 0.97 -11.38 13.73
C GLU A 51 1.51 -11.88 12.38
N ASP A 52 0.68 -12.62 11.64
CA ASP A 52 0.98 -13.00 10.27
C ASP A 52 0.84 -11.78 9.36
N TYR A 53 1.73 -11.64 8.36
CA TYR A 53 1.68 -10.52 7.42
C TYR A 53 0.36 -10.43 6.65
N ALA A 54 -0.19 -11.57 6.22
CA ALA A 54 -1.47 -11.58 5.51
C ALA A 54 -2.61 -11.08 6.40
N ASP A 55 -2.62 -11.49 7.68
CA ASP A 55 -3.61 -11.04 8.65
C ASP A 55 -3.48 -9.54 8.92
N ALA A 56 -2.25 -9.03 8.98
CA ALA A 56 -2.00 -7.60 9.13
C ALA A 56 -2.57 -6.81 7.95
N ALA A 57 -2.38 -7.26 6.72
CA ALA A 57 -2.93 -6.60 5.53
C ALA A 57 -4.47 -6.53 5.58
N VAL A 58 -5.12 -7.60 5.97
CA VAL A 58 -6.58 -7.68 6.10
C VAL A 58 -7.08 -6.79 7.25
N ARG A 59 -6.39 -6.81 8.38
CA ARG A 59 -6.71 -5.95 9.53
C ARG A 59 -6.61 -4.46 9.18
N GLU A 60 -5.52 -4.06 8.52
CA GLU A 60 -5.32 -2.68 8.09
C GLU A 60 -6.41 -2.21 7.12
N ALA A 61 -6.84 -3.06 6.21
CA ALA A 61 -7.95 -2.72 5.31
C ALA A 61 -9.23 -2.42 6.08
N ARG A 62 -9.55 -3.25 7.08
CA ARG A 62 -10.73 -3.03 7.93
C ARG A 62 -10.62 -1.75 8.75
N GLU A 63 -9.47 -1.51 9.35
CA GLU A 63 -9.24 -0.31 10.16
C GLU A 63 -9.27 0.97 9.34
N GLU A 64 -8.62 0.96 8.17
CA GLU A 64 -8.45 2.16 7.35
C GLU A 64 -9.65 2.46 6.43
N THR A 65 -10.39 1.43 6.00
CA THR A 65 -11.44 1.59 4.98
C THR A 65 -12.79 0.99 5.35
N ALA A 66 -12.89 0.26 6.44
CA ALA A 66 -14.04 -0.57 6.82
C ALA A 66 -14.37 -1.69 5.82
N ILE A 67 -13.49 -1.96 4.86
CA ILE A 67 -13.67 -3.05 3.89
C ILE A 67 -13.17 -4.36 4.49
N VAL A 68 -14.02 -5.39 4.44
CA VAL A 68 -13.65 -6.77 4.70
C VAL A 68 -13.33 -7.42 3.36
N VAL A 69 -12.10 -7.89 3.21
CA VAL A 69 -11.62 -8.51 1.96
C VAL A 69 -12.34 -9.82 1.70
N ASP A 70 -12.71 -10.06 0.44
CA ASP A 70 -13.38 -11.28 0.02
C ASP A 70 -12.37 -12.42 -0.19
N GLY A 71 -12.46 -13.46 0.63
CA GLY A 71 -11.60 -14.64 0.55
C GLY A 71 -10.16 -14.40 1.02
N PRO A 72 -9.29 -15.39 0.80
CA PRO A 72 -7.88 -15.30 1.21
C PRO A 72 -7.10 -14.33 0.33
N VAL A 73 -6.08 -13.70 0.94
CA VAL A 73 -5.13 -12.84 0.21
C VAL A 73 -3.86 -13.63 -0.12
N ARG A 74 -3.16 -13.20 -1.18
CA ARG A 74 -1.98 -13.89 -1.67
C ARG A 74 -0.78 -12.95 -1.73
N TRP A 75 0.36 -13.37 -1.17
CA TRP A 75 1.61 -12.63 -1.23
C TRP A 75 2.18 -12.68 -2.65
N VAL A 76 2.27 -11.50 -3.30
CA VAL A 76 2.68 -11.38 -4.71
C VAL A 76 3.92 -10.50 -4.91
N TRP A 77 4.14 -9.50 -4.07
CA TRP A 77 5.30 -8.62 -4.18
C TRP A 77 5.99 -8.43 -2.83
N LYS A 78 7.29 -8.08 -2.90
CA LYS A 78 8.09 -7.70 -1.74
C LYS A 78 8.99 -6.52 -2.09
N ARG A 79 9.26 -5.69 -1.09
CA ARG A 79 10.15 -4.53 -1.22
C ARG A 79 10.88 -4.28 0.09
N GLU A 80 12.15 -3.86 -0.01
CA GLU A 80 12.88 -3.29 1.10
C GLU A 80 13.14 -1.83 0.79
N ARG A 81 12.89 -0.95 1.77
CA ARG A 81 13.09 0.49 1.60
C ARG A 81 13.70 1.10 2.85
N ARG A 82 14.78 1.84 2.65
CA ARG A 82 15.41 2.62 3.72
C ARG A 82 14.87 4.03 3.71
N MET A 83 14.52 4.52 4.89
CA MET A 83 14.05 5.89 5.07
C MET A 83 14.40 6.40 6.45
N SER A 84 14.38 7.71 6.64
CA SER A 84 14.40 8.32 7.95
C SER A 84 12.98 8.70 8.33
N TRP A 85 12.55 8.24 9.49
CA TRP A 85 11.26 8.58 10.05
C TRP A 85 11.46 9.16 11.44
N ARG A 86 11.11 10.44 11.60
CA ARG A 86 11.27 11.18 12.86
C ARG A 86 12.69 11.11 13.43
N GLY A 87 13.69 11.27 12.53
CA GLY A 87 15.09 11.26 12.88
C GLY A 87 15.68 9.88 13.16
N LYS A 88 14.95 8.80 12.91
CA LYS A 88 15.43 7.42 13.07
C LYS A 88 15.59 6.75 11.72
N ASP A 89 16.69 6.04 11.53
CA ASP A 89 16.89 5.20 10.34
C ASP A 89 16.02 3.95 10.43
N VAL A 90 15.20 3.76 9.43
CA VAL A 90 14.23 2.65 9.38
C VAL A 90 14.44 1.86 8.09
N LEU A 91 14.52 0.53 8.23
CA LEU A 91 14.42 -0.40 7.11
C LEU A 91 13.00 -0.97 7.09
N HIS A 92 12.21 -0.55 6.11
CA HIS A 92 10.89 -1.13 5.87
C HIS A 92 11.06 -2.41 5.05
N ARG A 93 10.54 -3.50 5.58
CA ARG A 93 10.39 -4.76 4.86
C ARG A 93 8.91 -4.95 4.56
N GLU A 94 8.53 -4.73 3.33
CA GLU A 94 7.15 -4.75 2.92
C GLU A 94 6.81 -6.00 2.15
N ARG A 95 5.68 -6.61 2.49
CA ARG A 95 5.03 -7.67 1.72
C ARG A 95 3.69 -7.17 1.22
N PHE A 96 3.43 -7.38 -0.07
CA PHE A 96 2.22 -6.93 -0.74
C PHE A 96 1.35 -8.12 -1.06
N PHE A 97 0.10 -8.07 -0.62
CA PHE A 97 -0.88 -9.14 -0.78
C PHE A 97 -1.98 -8.71 -1.73
N LEU A 98 -2.33 -9.58 -2.67
CA LEU A 98 -3.46 -9.39 -3.57
C LEU A 98 -4.74 -9.80 -2.88
N GLY A 99 -5.72 -8.92 -2.86
CA GLY A 99 -7.05 -9.16 -2.34
C GLY A 99 -8.11 -8.51 -3.23
N HIS A 100 -9.34 -8.98 -3.10
CA HIS A 100 -10.47 -8.51 -3.89
C HIS A 100 -11.62 -8.09 -2.98
N THR A 101 -12.44 -7.17 -3.46
CA THR A 101 -13.69 -6.79 -2.80
C THR A 101 -14.76 -6.44 -3.82
N GLU A 102 -15.99 -6.82 -3.54
CA GLU A 102 -17.14 -6.33 -4.28
C GLU A 102 -17.67 -5.01 -3.69
N ARG A 103 -17.30 -4.70 -2.47
CA ARG A 103 -17.64 -3.44 -1.81
C ARG A 103 -16.66 -2.36 -2.17
N THR A 104 -17.16 -1.27 -2.75
CA THR A 104 -16.34 -0.11 -3.14
C THR A 104 -16.56 1.11 -2.24
N GLU A 105 -17.53 1.05 -1.33
CA GLU A 105 -17.77 2.10 -0.35
C GLU A 105 -16.70 2.06 0.73
N VAL A 106 -16.08 3.21 0.97
CA VAL A 106 -14.97 3.38 1.90
C VAL A 106 -15.40 4.27 3.04
N ASP A 107 -15.15 3.81 4.28
CA ASP A 107 -15.34 4.59 5.49
C ASP A 107 -13.99 4.73 6.18
N THR A 108 -13.44 5.95 6.15
CA THR A 108 -12.13 6.27 6.73
C THR A 108 -12.21 6.73 8.18
N SER A 109 -13.36 6.63 8.83
CA SER A 109 -13.53 7.06 10.23
C SER A 109 -12.66 6.26 11.22
N GLY A 110 -12.19 5.07 10.82
CA GLY A 110 -11.28 4.24 11.61
C GLY A 110 -9.81 4.65 11.57
N LEU A 111 -9.44 5.62 10.73
CA LEU A 111 -8.09 6.18 10.76
C LEU A 111 -7.84 6.84 12.12
N ASP A 112 -6.65 6.62 12.69
CA ASP A 112 -6.28 7.32 13.92
C ASP A 112 -5.96 8.80 13.64
N GLU A 113 -5.76 9.59 14.70
CA GLU A 113 -5.52 11.03 14.57
C GLU A 113 -4.27 11.35 13.73
N ARG A 114 -3.22 10.55 13.87
CA ARG A 114 -1.98 10.71 13.12
C ARG A 114 -2.20 10.41 11.64
N GLU A 115 -2.81 9.28 11.34
CA GLU A 115 -3.12 8.88 9.96
C GLU A 115 -4.02 9.90 9.27
N ARG A 116 -5.02 10.46 9.95
CA ARG A 116 -5.84 11.55 9.42
C ARG A 116 -5.03 12.79 9.10
N SER A 117 -4.01 13.10 9.91
CA SER A 117 -3.22 14.31 9.71
C SER A 117 -2.40 14.29 8.43
N TRP A 118 -1.98 13.12 7.96
CA TRP A 118 -1.19 12.99 6.74
C TRP A 118 -1.95 12.46 5.53
N THR A 119 -3.20 12.02 5.69
CA THR A 119 -4.02 11.49 4.60
C THR A 119 -4.80 12.62 3.92
N LEU A 120 -4.52 12.86 2.63
CA LEU A 120 -5.14 13.93 1.84
C LEU A 120 -6.42 13.47 1.13
N GLY A 121 -6.55 12.16 0.86
CA GLY A 121 -7.71 11.60 0.19
C GLY A 121 -7.48 10.16 -0.22
N HIS A 122 -8.41 9.62 -0.97
CA HIS A 122 -8.34 8.26 -1.50
C HIS A 122 -9.06 8.16 -2.84
N ARG A 123 -8.71 7.15 -3.62
CA ARG A 123 -9.32 6.93 -4.93
C ARG A 123 -9.08 5.50 -5.39
N TRP A 124 -10.01 4.98 -6.20
CA TRP A 124 -9.84 3.77 -6.98
C TRP A 124 -9.22 4.12 -8.33
N TRP A 125 -8.11 3.46 -8.67
CA TRP A 125 -7.31 3.74 -9.86
C TRP A 125 -7.24 2.54 -10.78
N SER A 126 -7.45 2.73 -12.09
CA SER A 126 -7.04 1.71 -13.06
C SER A 126 -5.53 1.77 -13.30
N ALA A 127 -4.95 0.68 -13.81
CA ALA A 127 -3.52 0.65 -14.16
C ALA A 127 -3.18 1.71 -15.21
N GLU A 128 -4.07 1.94 -16.18
CA GLU A 128 -3.91 2.95 -17.24
C GLU A 128 -3.95 4.36 -16.68
N GLU A 129 -4.84 4.63 -15.73
CA GLU A 129 -4.91 5.94 -15.06
C GLU A 129 -3.62 6.23 -14.28
N ILE A 130 -3.08 5.22 -13.57
CA ILE A 130 -1.80 5.36 -12.86
C ILE A 130 -0.67 5.65 -13.85
N ALA A 131 -0.60 4.90 -14.95
CA ALA A 131 0.45 5.07 -15.96
C ALA A 131 0.39 6.44 -16.66
N ALA A 132 -0.80 7.00 -16.85
CA ALA A 132 -1.01 8.31 -17.48
C ALA A 132 -0.83 9.48 -16.51
N SER A 133 -0.87 9.25 -15.21
CA SER A 133 -0.77 10.31 -14.20
C SER A 133 0.67 10.79 -14.04
N LYS A 134 0.82 12.10 -13.76
CA LYS A 134 2.09 12.71 -13.39
C LYS A 134 2.32 12.73 -11.87
N GLU A 135 1.35 12.25 -11.10
CA GLU A 135 1.46 12.17 -9.65
C GLU A 135 2.43 11.06 -9.24
N ARG A 136 2.91 11.14 -8.02
CA ARG A 136 3.84 10.15 -7.49
C ARG A 136 3.07 8.97 -6.88
N PHE A 137 3.50 7.77 -7.24
CA PHE A 137 2.97 6.51 -6.70
C PHE A 137 4.09 5.75 -5.98
N GLU A 138 3.75 5.11 -4.89
CA GLU A 138 4.61 4.18 -4.19
C GLU A 138 4.00 2.77 -4.19
N PRO A 139 4.70 1.76 -4.70
CA PRO A 139 6.05 1.78 -5.27
C PRO A 139 6.13 2.51 -6.62
N LEU A 140 7.33 2.95 -7.00
CA LEU A 140 7.55 3.76 -8.20
C LEU A 140 7.19 3.06 -9.52
N ASP A 141 7.29 1.74 -9.54
CA ASP A 141 6.97 0.91 -10.70
C ASP A 141 5.54 0.33 -10.65
N LEU A 142 4.65 0.93 -9.84
CA LEU A 142 3.31 0.41 -9.58
C LEU A 142 2.51 0.12 -10.84
N ALA A 143 2.48 1.03 -11.81
CA ALA A 143 1.69 0.84 -13.03
C ALA A 143 2.14 -0.39 -13.81
N ALA A 144 3.45 -0.59 -13.97
CA ALA A 144 4.00 -1.74 -14.69
C ALA A 144 3.74 -3.05 -13.94
N GLN A 145 3.92 -3.05 -12.62
CA GLN A 145 3.69 -4.24 -11.79
C GLN A 145 2.20 -4.61 -11.73
N LEU A 146 1.32 -3.63 -11.63
CA LEU A 146 -0.12 -3.87 -11.64
C LEU A 146 -0.59 -4.43 -12.99
N ARG A 147 -0.10 -3.89 -14.10
CA ARG A 147 -0.40 -4.42 -15.44
C ARG A 147 0.03 -5.88 -15.59
N ALA A 148 1.24 -6.22 -15.14
CA ALA A 148 1.73 -7.59 -15.17
C ALA A 148 0.87 -8.52 -14.33
N LEU A 149 0.50 -8.08 -13.13
CA LEU A 149 -0.36 -8.84 -12.22
C LEU A 149 -1.75 -9.11 -12.82
N LEU A 150 -2.34 -8.10 -13.44
CA LEU A 150 -3.67 -8.22 -14.06
C LEU A 150 -3.65 -9.09 -15.31
N LYS A 151 -2.56 -9.05 -16.08
CA LYS A 151 -2.40 -9.81 -17.32
C LYS A 151 -2.06 -11.28 -17.07
N ASP A 152 -1.07 -11.52 -16.18
CA ASP A 152 -0.47 -12.84 -16.00
C ASP A 152 -1.01 -13.58 -14.76
N GLY A 153 -1.76 -12.89 -13.91
CA GLY A 153 -2.19 -13.40 -12.62
C GLY A 153 -1.08 -13.41 -11.57
N PRO A 154 -1.37 -13.92 -10.36
CA PRO A 154 -0.38 -13.98 -9.29
C PRO A 154 0.85 -14.78 -9.70
N PRO A 155 2.07 -14.30 -9.42
CA PRO A 155 3.30 -15.05 -9.71
C PRO A 155 3.42 -16.27 -8.79
N ALA A 156 4.19 -17.27 -9.23
CA ALA A 156 4.44 -18.48 -8.44
C ALA A 156 5.18 -18.15 -7.14
N GLU A 157 6.08 -17.17 -7.19
CA GLU A 157 6.82 -16.65 -6.03
C GLU A 157 6.75 -15.12 -6.01
N PRO A 158 6.81 -14.48 -4.82
CA PRO A 158 6.76 -13.04 -4.72
C PRO A 158 7.88 -12.35 -5.51
N VAL A 159 7.52 -11.32 -6.25
CA VAL A 159 8.43 -10.53 -7.08
C VAL A 159 8.98 -9.35 -6.28
N THR A 160 10.28 -9.12 -6.37
CA THR A 160 10.89 -7.92 -5.79
C THR A 160 10.56 -6.71 -6.66
N ILE A 161 9.96 -5.68 -6.06
CA ILE A 161 9.58 -4.44 -6.74
C ILE A 161 10.34 -3.24 -6.15
N ARG A 162 10.22 -2.08 -6.81
CA ARG A 162 10.92 -0.85 -6.38
C ARG A 162 10.01 0.14 -5.69
#